data_324a9d7342970a449a82dee45c3ab92f
#
_entry.id   324a9d7342970a449a82dee45c3ab92f
#
_cell.length_a   1.000
_cell.length_b   1.000
_cell.length_c   1.000
_cell.angle_alpha   90.00
_cell.angle_beta   90.00
_cell.angle_gamma   90.00
#
_symmetry.space_group_name_H-M   'P 1'
#
loop_
_entity.id
_entity.type
_entity.pdbx_description
1 polymer ?
#
loop_
_entity_poly.entity_id
_entity_poly.type
_entity_poly.pdbx_seq_one_letter_code
_entity_poly.pdbx_strand_id
1 'polypeptide(L)'
;MQGLSKALLVANLMVCAAGQARTESLPDVPKSPTVATTAEQKGDQARIHKDYAFAVAYYLTAVRSDPRNSMLYDKLAIAEFQLGDKSAARKHLTQAVKLDSRSVAALNNLGVLDLMEKKYKASVNHLKQALALDESNATAHLNIAEAWMGLGEVDRAMTEYSRALELNADILNSDSGGVIAQVTTPEQRARISYLIAKSYAKKGNLDGALEYLRRAKEGHDPDLARVYSDQEFAALWSDPRLEKIVKR
;
A
#
# COMPACT_ATOMS: atom_id res chain seq x y z
N MET A 1 -12.91 -22.16 4.97
CA MET A 1 -11.94 -21.08 5.29
C MET A 1 -10.74 -20.99 4.31
N GLN A 2 -10.75 -21.67 3.17
CA GLN A 2 -9.64 -21.63 2.20
C GLN A 2 -9.83 -20.62 1.04
N GLY A 3 -10.93 -19.88 1.01
CA GLY A 3 -11.27 -18.98 -0.10
C GLY A 3 -10.82 -17.52 0.02
N LEU A 4 -10.46 -17.06 1.21
CA LEU A 4 -10.17 -15.64 1.46
C LEU A 4 -8.76 -15.21 1.04
N SER A 5 -7.81 -16.14 0.97
CA SER A 5 -6.41 -15.84 0.66
C SER A 5 -6.11 -15.63 -0.82
N LYS A 6 -7.01 -16.03 -1.73
CA LYS A 6 -6.74 -15.95 -3.18
C LYS A 6 -7.35 -14.74 -3.87
N ALA A 7 -8.30 -14.04 -3.24
CA ALA A 7 -9.02 -12.94 -3.87
C ALA A 7 -8.39 -11.55 -3.67
N LEU A 8 -7.59 -11.35 -2.63
CA LEU A 8 -6.98 -10.05 -2.33
C LEU A 8 -5.70 -9.75 -3.11
N LEU A 9 -5.17 -10.71 -3.86
CA LEU A 9 -3.85 -10.58 -4.48
C LEU A 9 -3.84 -10.43 -6.00
N VAL A 10 -4.98 -10.29 -6.65
CA VAL A 10 -5.05 -10.41 -8.13
C VAL A 10 -5.73 -9.22 -8.78
N ALA A 11 -5.49 -8.02 -8.35
CA ALA A 11 -5.99 -6.91 -9.17
C ALA A 11 -4.92 -5.82 -9.29
N ASN A 12 -4.28 -5.87 -10.39
CA ASN A 12 -3.47 -4.95 -11.17
C ASN A 12 -1.97 -5.24 -11.24
N LEU A 13 -1.65 -6.49 -11.60
CA LEU A 13 -0.59 -6.72 -12.56
C LEU A 13 -1.20 -6.50 -13.94
N MET A 14 -1.43 -5.27 -14.30
CA MET A 14 -1.79 -4.98 -15.67
C MET A 14 -0.55 -5.09 -16.53
N VAL A 15 -0.55 -6.17 -17.31
CA VAL A 15 0.06 -6.27 -18.64
C VAL A 15 1.50 -5.84 -18.71
N CYS A 16 2.39 -6.72 -18.26
CA CYS A 16 3.51 -7.06 -19.13
C CYS A 16 3.14 -8.37 -19.79
N ALA A 17 2.69 -8.28 -21.04
CA ALA A 17 2.67 -9.41 -21.93
C ALA A 17 4.01 -10.14 -21.78
N ALA A 18 3.96 -11.46 -21.78
CA ALA A 18 5.12 -12.30 -21.95
C ALA A 18 5.84 -11.84 -23.25
N GLY A 19 6.74 -10.95 -23.10
CA GLY A 19 7.63 -10.42 -24.12
C GLY A 19 9.02 -10.50 -23.54
N GLN A 20 9.79 -11.46 -24.03
CA GLN A 20 11.23 -11.56 -24.02
C GLN A 20 11.93 -10.52 -23.16
N ALA A 21 12.68 -10.96 -22.17
CA ALA A 21 13.65 -10.12 -21.48
C ALA A 21 14.51 -9.41 -22.53
N ARG A 22 14.10 -8.23 -22.94
CA ARG A 22 14.96 -7.34 -23.68
C ARG A 22 16.00 -6.89 -22.69
N THR A 23 17.21 -7.33 -22.89
CA THR A 23 18.43 -6.67 -22.41
C THR A 23 18.55 -5.32 -23.12
N GLU A 24 17.55 -4.46 -22.98
CA GLU A 24 17.71 -3.06 -23.39
C GLU A 24 18.64 -2.42 -22.37
N SER A 25 19.82 -2.03 -22.81
CA SER A 25 20.73 -1.20 -22.02
C SER A 25 19.96 0.03 -21.55
N LEU A 26 20.07 0.36 -20.26
CA LEU A 26 19.50 1.60 -19.73
C LEU A 26 19.95 2.78 -20.62
N PRO A 27 19.07 3.75 -20.88
CA PRO A 27 19.40 4.89 -21.72
C PRO A 27 20.62 5.64 -21.17
N ASP A 28 21.49 6.07 -22.07
CA ASP A 28 22.70 6.81 -21.71
C ASP A 28 22.35 8.22 -21.25
N VAL A 29 22.59 8.52 -19.98
CA VAL A 29 22.41 9.85 -19.40
C VAL A 29 23.74 10.60 -19.46
N PRO A 30 23.77 11.85 -19.98
CA PRO A 30 25.01 12.62 -20.07
C PRO A 30 25.75 12.72 -18.74
N LYS A 31 27.02 12.32 -18.73
CA LYS A 31 27.91 12.37 -17.55
C LYS A 31 28.47 13.77 -17.34
N SER A 32 27.63 14.78 -17.22
CA SER A 32 28.10 16.12 -16.91
C SER A 32 28.18 16.30 -15.38
N PRO A 33 29.21 17.01 -14.82
CA PRO A 33 29.36 17.18 -13.39
C PRO A 33 28.34 18.16 -12.79
N THR A 34 27.20 18.30 -13.39
CA THR A 34 26.09 19.08 -12.87
C THR A 34 25.48 18.34 -11.68
N VAL A 35 25.69 18.91 -10.56
CA VAL A 35 24.97 18.77 -9.29
C VAL A 35 23.96 17.62 -9.22
N ALA A 36 24.11 16.73 -8.24
CA ALA A 36 23.17 15.65 -7.90
C ALA A 36 21.70 16.10 -7.99
N THR A 37 21.42 17.32 -7.58
CA THR A 37 20.12 18.01 -7.67
C THR A 37 19.53 18.06 -9.09
N THR A 38 20.35 18.30 -10.12
CA THR A 38 19.85 18.35 -11.50
C THR A 38 19.53 16.95 -12.03
N ALA A 39 20.31 15.95 -11.68
CA ALA A 39 20.03 14.57 -12.04
C ALA A 39 18.80 14.04 -11.29
N GLU A 40 18.68 14.36 -10.00
CA GLU A 40 17.50 14.03 -9.20
C GLU A 40 16.23 14.64 -9.79
N GLN A 41 16.23 15.94 -10.11
CA GLN A 41 15.06 16.61 -10.71
C GLN A 41 14.64 15.99 -12.05
N LYS A 42 15.62 15.62 -12.91
CA LYS A 42 15.32 14.91 -14.16
C LYS A 42 14.74 13.53 -13.90
N GLY A 43 15.24 12.83 -12.88
CA GLY A 43 14.71 11.55 -12.44
C GLY A 43 13.27 11.67 -11.94
N ASP A 44 12.97 12.70 -11.14
CA ASP A 44 11.63 12.99 -10.66
C ASP A 44 10.66 13.28 -11.81
N GLN A 45 11.09 14.07 -12.80
CA GLN A 45 10.30 14.35 -14.00
C GLN A 45 10.04 13.08 -14.81
N ALA A 46 11.08 12.29 -15.11
CA ALA A 46 10.92 11.03 -15.82
C ALA A 46 9.95 10.08 -15.08
N ARG A 47 10.03 10.01 -13.75
CA ARG A 47 9.10 9.23 -12.94
C ARG A 47 7.66 9.72 -13.05
N ILE A 48 7.42 11.04 -13.03
CA ILE A 48 6.08 11.64 -13.22
C ILE A 48 5.50 11.24 -14.58
N HIS A 49 6.34 11.23 -15.63
CA HIS A 49 5.93 10.79 -16.97
C HIS A 49 5.90 9.26 -17.13
N LYS A 50 6.18 8.51 -16.06
CA LYS A 50 6.26 7.03 -16.06
C LYS A 50 7.37 6.48 -16.95
N ASP A 51 8.35 7.29 -17.29
CA ASP A 51 9.55 6.90 -18.04
C ASP A 51 10.60 6.31 -17.09
N TYR A 52 10.25 5.18 -16.49
CA TYR A 52 11.00 4.61 -15.37
C TYR A 52 12.44 4.23 -15.71
N ALA A 53 12.73 3.85 -16.97
CA ALA A 53 14.08 3.56 -17.42
C ALA A 53 14.96 4.82 -17.35
N PHE A 54 14.46 5.97 -17.82
CA PHE A 54 15.16 7.24 -17.69
C PHE A 54 15.25 7.69 -16.21
N ALA A 55 14.19 7.48 -15.43
CA ALA A 55 14.23 7.78 -14.01
C ALA A 55 15.37 7.03 -13.30
N VAL A 56 15.51 5.72 -13.53
CA VAL A 56 16.61 4.90 -13.00
C VAL A 56 17.96 5.45 -13.43
N ALA A 57 18.16 5.74 -14.72
CA ALA A 57 19.42 6.26 -15.23
C ALA A 57 19.81 7.60 -14.59
N TYR A 58 18.85 8.50 -14.40
CA TYR A 58 19.06 9.78 -13.74
C TYR A 58 19.34 9.62 -12.25
N TYR A 59 18.56 8.79 -11.52
CA TYR A 59 18.80 8.55 -10.11
C TYR A 59 20.14 7.83 -9.85
N LEU A 60 20.56 6.91 -10.71
CA LEU A 60 21.91 6.33 -10.65
C LEU A 60 23.00 7.41 -10.80
N THR A 61 22.80 8.40 -11.66
CA THR A 61 23.72 9.53 -11.79
C THR A 61 23.72 10.37 -10.53
N ALA A 62 22.56 10.66 -9.95
CA ALA A 62 22.43 11.38 -8.69
C ALA A 62 23.14 10.65 -7.52
N VAL A 63 22.88 9.34 -7.37
CA VAL A 63 23.54 8.50 -6.36
C VAL A 63 25.06 8.47 -6.49
N ARG A 64 25.61 8.47 -7.73
CA ARG A 64 27.06 8.54 -7.94
C ARG A 64 27.65 9.88 -7.50
N SER A 65 26.87 10.95 -7.61
CA SER A 65 27.29 12.30 -7.22
C SER A 65 27.16 12.53 -5.70
N ASP A 66 26.16 11.90 -5.07
CA ASP A 66 25.94 11.95 -3.63
C ASP A 66 25.63 10.55 -3.07
N PRO A 67 26.67 9.72 -2.84
CA PRO A 67 26.49 8.32 -2.45
C PRO A 67 26.07 8.13 -0.98
N ARG A 68 25.93 9.20 -0.20
CA ARG A 68 25.46 9.14 1.18
C ARG A 68 24.03 9.59 1.37
N ASN A 69 23.37 10.01 0.33
CA ASN A 69 22.00 10.50 0.38
C ASN A 69 21.01 9.33 0.32
N SER A 70 20.44 8.97 1.46
CA SER A 70 19.47 7.86 1.60
C SER A 70 18.23 8.04 0.72
N MET A 71 17.76 9.29 0.55
CA MET A 71 16.57 9.59 -0.24
C MET A 71 16.78 9.29 -1.73
N LEU A 72 18.00 9.47 -2.26
CA LEU A 72 18.29 9.13 -3.67
C LEU A 72 18.20 7.62 -3.90
N TYR A 73 18.65 6.82 -2.93
CA TYR A 73 18.51 5.35 -3.00
C TYR A 73 17.04 4.92 -2.91
N ASP A 74 16.23 5.58 -2.11
CA ASP A 74 14.80 5.30 -2.04
C ASP A 74 14.09 5.62 -3.36
N LYS A 75 14.35 6.81 -3.95
CA LYS A 75 13.82 7.20 -5.27
C LYS A 75 14.25 6.24 -6.39
N LEU A 76 15.53 5.84 -6.39
CA LEU A 76 16.06 4.87 -7.33
C LEU A 76 15.32 3.53 -7.22
N ALA A 77 15.17 3.04 -6.01
CA ALA A 77 14.49 1.78 -5.74
C ALA A 77 13.02 1.80 -6.17
N ILE A 78 12.32 2.92 -5.97
CA ILE A 78 10.94 3.09 -6.47
C ILE A 78 10.91 2.95 -8.00
N ALA A 79 11.83 3.60 -8.71
CA ALA A 79 11.86 3.52 -10.17
C ALA A 79 12.22 2.11 -10.67
N GLU A 80 13.18 1.43 -10.04
CA GLU A 80 13.55 0.03 -10.33
C GLU A 80 12.37 -0.92 -10.09
N PHE A 81 11.65 -0.71 -8.99
CA PHE A 81 10.46 -1.48 -8.70
C PHE A 81 9.40 -1.34 -9.79
N GLN A 82 9.17 -0.12 -10.27
CA GLN A 82 8.21 0.15 -11.37
C GLN A 82 8.66 -0.47 -12.71
N LEU A 83 9.97 -0.67 -12.90
CA LEU A 83 10.52 -1.46 -14.01
C LEU A 83 10.38 -2.98 -13.82
N GLY A 84 9.96 -3.42 -12.64
CA GLY A 84 9.84 -4.84 -12.30
C GLY A 84 11.13 -5.45 -11.71
N ASP A 85 12.21 -4.67 -11.57
CA ASP A 85 13.45 -5.15 -10.93
C ASP A 85 13.36 -5.05 -9.40
N LYS A 86 12.63 -6.02 -8.83
CA LYS A 86 12.46 -6.12 -7.38
C LYS A 86 13.78 -6.37 -6.64
N SER A 87 14.74 -7.03 -7.30
CA SER A 87 16.04 -7.34 -6.69
C SER A 87 16.88 -6.08 -6.51
N ALA A 88 16.99 -5.26 -7.56
CA ALA A 88 17.68 -3.96 -7.48
C ALA A 88 16.97 -3.03 -6.48
N ALA A 89 15.66 -2.94 -6.54
CA ALA A 89 14.86 -2.13 -5.60
C ALA A 89 15.14 -2.53 -4.14
N ARG A 90 15.15 -3.82 -3.82
CA ARG A 90 15.47 -4.31 -2.46
C ARG A 90 16.88 -3.91 -2.04
N LYS A 91 17.86 -4.08 -2.92
CA LYS A 91 19.25 -3.70 -2.63
C LYS A 91 19.35 -2.21 -2.29
N HIS A 92 18.72 -1.35 -3.08
CA HIS A 92 18.81 0.09 -2.88
C HIS A 92 17.97 0.57 -1.69
N LEU A 93 16.79 -0.01 -1.41
CA LEU A 93 16.04 0.27 -0.18
C LEU A 93 16.83 -0.14 1.07
N THR A 94 17.48 -1.30 1.04
CA THR A 94 18.35 -1.72 2.15
C THR A 94 19.49 -0.74 2.36
N GLN A 95 20.07 -0.22 1.28
CA GLN A 95 21.10 0.81 1.37
C GLN A 95 20.54 2.13 1.91
N ALA A 96 19.33 2.52 1.51
CA ALA A 96 18.66 3.71 2.04
C ALA A 96 18.49 3.62 3.56
N VAL A 97 17.95 2.51 4.07
CA VAL A 97 17.77 2.27 5.52
C VAL A 97 19.12 2.18 6.25
N LYS A 98 20.16 1.63 5.60
CA LYS A 98 21.53 1.60 6.19
C LYS A 98 22.12 3.01 6.35
N LEU A 99 21.86 3.90 5.41
CA LEU A 99 22.32 5.30 5.46
C LEU A 99 21.50 6.15 6.42
N ASP A 100 20.18 5.90 6.47
CA ASP A 100 19.26 6.56 7.39
C ASP A 100 18.26 5.54 7.94
N SER A 101 18.54 5.01 9.11
CA SER A 101 17.68 4.05 9.80
C SER A 101 16.35 4.65 10.30
N ARG A 102 16.19 5.96 10.21
CA ARG A 102 14.97 6.69 10.57
C ARG A 102 14.17 7.16 9.35
N SER A 103 14.52 6.73 8.15
CA SER A 103 13.77 7.03 6.95
C SER A 103 12.44 6.26 6.94
N VAL A 104 11.35 6.96 7.31
CA VAL A 104 9.98 6.42 7.27
C VAL A 104 9.64 5.89 5.88
N ALA A 105 10.01 6.65 4.83
CA ALA A 105 9.75 6.26 3.45
C ALA A 105 10.45 4.95 3.06
N ALA A 106 11.75 4.83 3.32
CA ALA A 106 12.52 3.64 2.97
C ALA A 106 12.05 2.40 3.76
N LEU A 107 11.72 2.56 5.05
CA LEU A 107 11.15 1.48 5.88
C LEU A 107 9.78 1.04 5.36
N ASN A 108 8.90 2.00 5.03
CA ASN A 108 7.60 1.70 4.43
C ASN A 108 7.77 0.96 3.10
N ASN A 109 8.66 1.43 2.21
CA ASN A 109 8.89 0.83 0.91
C ASN A 109 9.50 -0.58 1.00
N LEU A 110 10.39 -0.85 1.97
CA LEU A 110 10.84 -2.22 2.27
C LEU A 110 9.68 -3.10 2.74
N GLY A 111 8.83 -2.58 3.64
CA GLY A 111 7.65 -3.30 4.10
C GLY A 111 6.71 -3.66 2.97
N VAL A 112 6.51 -2.75 2.03
CA VAL A 112 5.71 -2.97 0.83
C VAL A 112 6.34 -4.02 -0.08
N LEU A 113 7.64 -3.96 -0.31
CA LEU A 113 8.34 -4.95 -1.13
C LEU A 113 8.25 -6.35 -0.51
N ASP A 114 8.36 -6.45 0.82
CA ASP A 114 8.15 -7.70 1.55
C ASP A 114 6.71 -8.21 1.43
N LEU A 115 5.72 -7.31 1.49
CA LEU A 115 4.31 -7.64 1.30
C LEU A 115 4.08 -8.27 -0.07
N MET A 116 4.64 -7.68 -1.13
CA MET A 116 4.52 -8.22 -2.49
C MET A 116 5.22 -9.56 -2.70
N GLU A 117 6.29 -9.79 -1.97
CA GLU A 117 6.97 -11.09 -1.95
C GLU A 117 6.31 -12.09 -0.98
N LYS A 118 5.16 -11.74 -0.39
CA LYS A 118 4.44 -12.53 0.62
C LYS A 118 5.25 -12.84 1.87
N LYS A 119 6.26 -12.03 2.15
CA LYS A 119 7.07 -12.08 3.37
C LYS A 119 6.37 -11.28 4.48
N TYR A 120 5.12 -11.64 4.80
CA TYR A 120 4.23 -10.85 5.64
C TYR A 120 4.82 -10.49 7.00
N LYS A 121 5.54 -11.43 7.67
CA LYS A 121 6.18 -11.14 8.96
C LYS A 121 7.28 -10.08 8.86
N ALA A 122 8.08 -10.10 7.79
CA ALA A 122 9.10 -9.10 7.54
C ALA A 122 8.45 -7.74 7.21
N SER A 123 7.40 -7.75 6.38
CA SER A 123 6.59 -6.56 6.09
C SER A 123 6.08 -5.90 7.36
N VAL A 124 5.41 -6.67 8.24
CA VAL A 124 4.93 -6.16 9.54
C VAL A 124 6.07 -5.53 10.35
N ASN A 125 7.26 -6.13 10.35
CA ASN A 125 8.39 -5.61 11.11
C ASN A 125 8.87 -4.25 10.57
N HIS A 126 9.09 -4.11 9.26
CA HIS A 126 9.51 -2.86 8.66
C HIS A 126 8.45 -1.76 8.81
N LEU A 127 7.17 -2.11 8.59
CA LEU A 127 6.07 -1.15 8.71
C LEU A 127 5.86 -0.68 10.15
N LYS A 128 6.04 -1.55 11.15
CA LYS A 128 6.04 -1.14 12.56
C LYS A 128 7.17 -0.18 12.88
N GLN A 129 8.35 -0.37 12.30
CA GLN A 129 9.45 0.58 12.47
C GLN A 129 9.11 1.93 11.85
N ALA A 130 8.49 1.94 10.66
CA ALA A 130 8.02 3.18 10.03
C ALA A 130 6.99 3.89 10.90
N LEU A 131 5.98 3.16 11.42
CA LEU A 131 4.94 3.70 12.29
C LEU A 131 5.46 4.16 13.66
N ALA A 132 6.51 3.54 14.18
CA ALA A 132 7.17 4.02 15.41
C ALA A 132 7.87 5.38 15.22
N LEU A 133 8.19 5.76 14.00
CA LEU A 133 8.78 7.05 13.63
C LEU A 133 7.72 8.08 13.22
N ASP A 134 6.63 7.64 12.63
CA ASP A 134 5.50 8.46 12.18
C ASP A 134 4.19 7.68 12.34
N GLU A 135 3.54 7.84 13.51
CA GLU A 135 2.26 7.21 13.84
C GLU A 135 1.08 7.76 13.02
N SER A 136 1.28 8.88 12.32
CA SER A 136 0.25 9.49 11.49
C SER A 136 0.32 9.07 10.02
N ASN A 137 1.19 8.14 9.68
CA ASN A 137 1.37 7.67 8.31
C ASN A 137 0.24 6.73 7.88
N ALA A 138 -0.81 7.29 7.28
CA ALA A 138 -1.96 6.52 6.83
C ALA A 138 -1.59 5.41 5.84
N THR A 139 -0.60 5.64 4.96
CA THR A 139 -0.13 4.63 4.00
C THR A 139 0.55 3.45 4.70
N ALA A 140 1.35 3.71 5.74
CA ALA A 140 1.98 2.64 6.51
C ALA A 140 0.94 1.80 7.28
N HIS A 141 -0.10 2.44 7.84
CA HIS A 141 -1.24 1.73 8.44
C HIS A 141 -1.99 0.85 7.41
N LEU A 142 -2.22 1.36 6.21
CA LEU A 142 -2.83 0.58 5.14
C LEU A 142 -1.97 -0.64 4.77
N ASN A 143 -0.68 -0.44 4.57
CA ASN A 143 0.23 -1.51 4.17
C ASN A 143 0.39 -2.59 5.27
N ILE A 144 0.44 -2.20 6.55
CA ILE A 144 0.53 -3.16 7.65
C ILE A 144 -0.79 -3.95 7.82
N ALA A 145 -1.94 -3.32 7.52
CA ALA A 145 -3.21 -4.01 7.49
C ALA A 145 -3.21 -5.14 6.45
N GLU A 146 -2.71 -4.87 5.25
CA GLU A 146 -2.55 -5.89 4.20
C GLU A 146 -1.61 -7.03 4.63
N ALA A 147 -0.51 -6.69 5.31
CA ALA A 147 0.40 -7.70 5.83
C ALA A 147 -0.26 -8.59 6.92
N TRP A 148 -1.06 -8.00 7.81
CA TRP A 148 -1.84 -8.74 8.78
C TRP A 148 -2.92 -9.62 8.13
N MET A 149 -3.58 -9.13 7.07
CA MET A 149 -4.50 -9.95 6.27
C MET A 149 -3.79 -11.15 5.66
N GLY A 150 -2.58 -10.95 5.14
CA GLY A 150 -1.76 -12.03 4.59
C GLY A 150 -1.36 -13.09 5.61
N LEU A 151 -1.28 -12.72 6.90
CA LEU A 151 -1.04 -13.63 8.04
C LEU A 151 -2.31 -14.28 8.58
N GLY A 152 -3.51 -13.87 8.12
CA GLY A 152 -4.79 -14.32 8.66
C GLY A 152 -5.21 -13.63 9.96
N GLU A 153 -4.49 -12.59 10.39
CA GLU A 153 -4.73 -11.83 11.62
C GLU A 153 -5.78 -10.72 11.37
N VAL A 154 -7.01 -11.13 11.07
CA VAL A 154 -8.08 -10.24 10.58
C VAL A 154 -8.38 -9.10 11.56
N ASP A 155 -8.49 -9.36 12.86
CA ASP A 155 -8.80 -8.33 13.87
C ASP A 155 -7.72 -7.22 13.89
N ARG A 156 -6.44 -7.60 13.76
CA ARG A 156 -5.32 -6.66 13.67
C ARG A 156 -5.39 -5.85 12.38
N ALA A 157 -5.63 -6.53 11.27
CA ALA A 157 -5.77 -5.86 9.98
C ALA A 157 -6.88 -4.80 10.02
N MET A 158 -8.06 -5.14 10.57
CA MET A 158 -9.18 -4.20 10.67
C MET A 158 -8.88 -2.99 11.56
N THR A 159 -8.09 -3.18 12.62
CA THR A 159 -7.64 -2.06 13.46
C THR A 159 -6.77 -1.09 12.66
N GLU A 160 -5.83 -1.61 11.89
CA GLU A 160 -4.92 -0.79 11.08
C GLU A 160 -5.64 -0.13 9.88
N TYR A 161 -6.57 -0.82 9.24
CA TYR A 161 -7.43 -0.22 8.20
C TYR A 161 -8.27 0.93 8.75
N SER A 162 -8.89 0.73 9.93
CA SER A 162 -9.66 1.80 10.57
C SER A 162 -8.78 3.01 10.84
N ARG A 163 -7.56 2.78 11.34
CA ARG A 163 -6.61 3.86 11.60
C ARG A 163 -6.17 4.58 10.33
N ALA A 164 -5.89 3.85 9.25
CA ALA A 164 -5.57 4.44 7.97
C ALA A 164 -6.69 5.36 7.45
N LEU A 165 -7.95 4.92 7.57
CA LEU A 165 -9.12 5.69 7.14
C LEU A 165 -9.45 6.87 8.05
N GLU A 166 -9.18 6.77 9.36
CA GLU A 166 -9.28 7.91 10.29
C GLU A 166 -8.29 9.02 9.92
N LEU A 167 -7.07 8.63 9.52
CA LEU A 167 -6.02 9.56 9.12
C LEU A 167 -6.25 10.15 7.72
N ASN A 168 -6.80 9.36 6.82
CA ASN A 168 -7.13 9.77 5.45
C ASN A 168 -8.34 8.97 4.95
N ALA A 169 -9.52 9.62 4.95
CA ALA A 169 -10.77 8.98 4.56
C ALA A 169 -10.77 8.46 3.10
N ASP A 170 -9.96 9.07 2.24
CA ASP A 170 -9.85 8.72 0.82
C ASP A 170 -8.67 7.79 0.50
N ILE A 171 -7.96 7.28 1.52
CA ILE A 171 -6.74 6.49 1.30
C ILE A 171 -6.96 5.28 0.39
N LEU A 172 -8.13 4.68 0.44
CA LEU A 172 -8.49 3.55 -0.42
C LEU A 172 -8.84 3.98 -1.86
N ASN A 173 -9.08 5.27 -2.09
CA ASN A 173 -9.47 5.84 -3.38
C ASN A 173 -8.33 6.58 -4.07
N SER A 174 -7.27 6.91 -3.34
CA SER A 174 -6.18 7.74 -3.85
C SER A 174 -5.08 6.92 -4.48
N ASP A 175 -4.57 7.40 -5.62
CA ASP A 175 -3.22 7.07 -6.11
C ASP A 175 -2.18 7.67 -5.13
N SER A 176 -2.28 7.32 -3.85
CA SER A 176 -1.38 7.84 -2.83
C SER A 176 0.04 7.41 -3.19
N GLY A 177 0.92 8.38 -3.43
CA GLY A 177 2.24 8.27 -4.03
C GLY A 177 3.31 7.41 -3.33
N GLY A 178 2.90 6.39 -2.61
CA GLY A 178 3.74 5.28 -2.19
C GLY A 178 3.76 4.20 -3.27
N VAL A 179 4.77 3.38 -3.29
CA VAL A 179 4.99 2.34 -4.30
C VAL A 179 3.78 1.41 -4.43
N ILE A 180 2.92 1.31 -3.42
CA ILE A 180 1.70 0.49 -3.48
C ILE A 180 0.68 0.96 -2.42
N ALA A 181 0.06 2.09 -2.60
CA ALA A 181 -1.33 2.24 -2.24
C ALA A 181 -2.14 1.94 -3.50
N GLN A 182 -1.82 0.86 -4.17
CA GLN A 182 -2.46 0.54 -5.43
C GLN A 182 -3.62 -0.40 -5.17
N VAL A 183 -4.76 0.25 -5.14
CA VAL A 183 -5.88 -0.21 -5.94
C VAL A 183 -6.50 -1.47 -5.36
N THR A 184 -7.17 -1.24 -4.29
CA THR A 184 -8.34 -2.07 -4.03
C THR A 184 -9.37 -1.77 -5.11
N THR A 185 -9.85 -2.79 -5.82
CA THR A 185 -11.00 -2.62 -6.71
C THR A 185 -12.20 -2.10 -5.90
N PRO A 186 -13.25 -1.50 -6.55
CA PRO A 186 -14.45 -1.09 -5.84
C PRO A 186 -15.01 -2.21 -4.94
N GLU A 187 -14.98 -3.46 -5.42
CA GLU A 187 -15.45 -4.64 -4.69
C GLU A 187 -14.56 -4.93 -3.47
N GLN A 188 -13.25 -4.78 -3.60
CA GLN A 188 -12.32 -4.95 -2.46
C GLN A 188 -12.53 -3.86 -1.41
N ARG A 189 -12.73 -2.59 -1.82
CA ARG A 189 -13.04 -1.50 -0.89
C ARG A 189 -14.35 -1.73 -0.15
N ALA A 190 -15.37 -2.22 -0.85
CA ALA A 190 -16.63 -2.59 -0.25
C ALA A 190 -16.45 -3.69 0.79
N ARG A 191 -15.68 -4.72 0.45
CA ARG A 191 -15.35 -5.82 1.36
C ARG A 191 -14.60 -5.36 2.60
N ILE A 192 -13.60 -4.51 2.44
CA ILE A 192 -12.86 -3.91 3.57
C ILE A 192 -13.83 -3.10 4.44
N SER A 193 -14.71 -2.32 3.84
CA SER A 193 -15.73 -1.55 4.56
C SER A 193 -16.64 -2.45 5.39
N TYR A 194 -17.10 -3.57 4.85
CA TYR A 194 -17.89 -4.54 5.61
C TYR A 194 -17.14 -5.11 6.81
N LEU A 195 -15.88 -5.50 6.63
CA LEU A 195 -15.05 -6.03 7.71
C LEU A 195 -14.75 -4.98 8.78
N ILE A 196 -14.54 -3.72 8.39
CA ILE A 196 -14.38 -2.60 9.33
C ILE A 196 -15.66 -2.37 10.11
N ALA A 197 -16.83 -2.43 9.44
CA ALA A 197 -18.12 -2.33 10.11
C ALA A 197 -18.27 -3.40 11.20
N LYS A 198 -17.88 -4.64 10.93
CA LYS A 198 -17.85 -5.73 11.93
C LYS A 198 -16.94 -5.39 13.11
N SER A 199 -15.75 -4.87 12.85
CA SER A 199 -14.81 -4.45 13.88
C SER A 199 -15.38 -3.35 14.77
N TYR A 200 -16.02 -2.33 14.19
CA TYR A 200 -16.69 -1.25 14.94
C TYR A 200 -17.86 -1.80 15.78
N ALA A 201 -18.69 -2.65 15.19
CA ALA A 201 -19.82 -3.27 15.92
C ALA A 201 -19.34 -4.13 17.11
N LYS A 202 -18.30 -4.94 16.92
CA LYS A 202 -17.64 -5.73 17.99
C LYS A 202 -17.11 -4.85 19.11
N LYS A 203 -16.65 -3.62 18.81
CA LYS A 203 -16.17 -2.63 19.79
C LYS A 203 -17.30 -1.80 20.42
N GLY A 204 -18.57 -2.03 20.02
CA GLY A 204 -19.73 -1.26 20.47
C GLY A 204 -19.89 0.11 19.82
N ASN A 205 -19.07 0.46 18.83
CA ASN A 205 -19.22 1.69 18.05
C ASN A 205 -20.24 1.47 16.93
N LEU A 206 -21.53 1.58 17.28
CA LEU A 206 -22.64 1.29 16.36
C LEU A 206 -22.75 2.33 15.23
N ASP A 207 -22.42 3.60 15.51
CA ASP A 207 -22.46 4.66 14.49
C ASP A 207 -21.37 4.45 13.43
N GLY A 208 -20.16 4.12 13.86
CA GLY A 208 -19.08 3.74 12.95
C GLY A 208 -19.44 2.49 12.13
N ALA A 209 -20.04 1.50 12.76
CA ALA A 209 -20.48 0.30 12.06
C ALA A 209 -21.52 0.62 10.96
N LEU A 210 -22.51 1.45 11.25
CA LEU A 210 -23.53 1.89 10.25
C LEU A 210 -22.91 2.68 9.12
N GLU A 211 -21.93 3.55 9.39
CA GLU A 211 -21.25 4.32 8.36
C GLU A 211 -20.51 3.40 7.39
N TYR A 212 -19.76 2.43 7.90
CA TYR A 212 -19.03 1.49 7.05
C TYR A 212 -19.93 0.47 6.35
N LEU A 213 -21.09 0.12 6.90
CA LEU A 213 -22.12 -0.65 6.20
C LEU A 213 -22.69 0.12 5.00
N ARG A 214 -22.86 1.47 5.09
CA ARG A 214 -23.26 2.28 3.94
C ARG A 214 -22.21 2.23 2.83
N ARG A 215 -20.93 2.39 3.17
CA ARG A 215 -19.82 2.30 2.21
C ARG A 215 -19.75 0.93 1.54
N ALA A 216 -19.95 -0.15 2.32
CA ALA A 216 -20.04 -1.50 1.79
C ALA A 216 -21.20 -1.66 0.79
N LYS A 217 -22.36 -1.04 1.10
CA LYS A 217 -23.53 -1.03 0.20
C LYS A 217 -23.26 -0.28 -1.10
N GLU A 218 -22.63 0.90 -1.01
CA GLU A 218 -22.27 1.73 -2.17
C GLU A 218 -21.32 0.97 -3.11
N GLY A 219 -20.41 0.17 -2.55
CA GLY A 219 -19.52 -0.69 -3.32
C GLY A 219 -20.09 -2.08 -3.65
N HIS A 220 -21.36 -2.36 -3.35
CA HIS A 220 -22.07 -3.60 -3.67
C HIS A 220 -21.45 -4.86 -3.05
N ASP A 221 -20.97 -4.78 -1.80
CA ASP A 221 -20.42 -5.96 -1.12
C ASP A 221 -21.46 -7.07 -0.95
N PRO A 222 -21.17 -8.30 -1.42
CA PRO A 222 -22.11 -9.41 -1.33
C PRO A 222 -22.35 -9.88 0.12
N ASP A 223 -21.43 -9.65 1.04
CA ASP A 223 -21.57 -10.05 2.44
C ASP A 223 -22.58 -9.19 3.21
N LEU A 224 -23.04 -8.07 2.65
CA LEU A 224 -24.16 -7.33 3.24
C LEU A 224 -25.39 -8.20 3.49
N ALA A 225 -25.61 -9.22 2.67
CA ALA A 225 -26.69 -10.20 2.89
C ALA A 225 -26.57 -10.93 4.23
N ARG A 226 -25.39 -10.94 4.84
CA ARG A 226 -25.09 -11.62 6.11
C ARG A 226 -25.26 -10.73 7.33
N VAL A 227 -25.54 -9.44 7.18
CA VAL A 227 -25.63 -8.49 8.29
C VAL A 227 -26.59 -8.97 9.39
N TYR A 228 -27.72 -9.56 9.03
CA TYR A 228 -28.70 -10.09 10.00
C TYR A 228 -28.38 -11.50 10.51
N SER A 229 -27.29 -12.10 10.10
CA SER A 229 -26.78 -13.40 10.59
C SER A 229 -25.43 -13.30 11.28
N ASP A 230 -24.63 -12.28 10.98
CA ASP A 230 -23.32 -12.06 11.60
C ASP A 230 -23.51 -11.47 13.01
N GLN A 231 -23.14 -12.24 14.03
CA GLN A 231 -23.37 -11.93 15.45
C GLN A 231 -22.77 -10.59 15.90
N GLU A 232 -21.72 -10.12 15.23
CA GLU A 232 -21.10 -8.84 15.53
C GLU A 232 -22.07 -7.67 15.35
N PHE A 233 -23.07 -7.81 14.48
CA PHE A 233 -24.11 -6.81 14.24
C PHE A 233 -25.37 -6.99 15.08
N ALA A 234 -25.39 -7.93 16.04
CA ALA A 234 -26.61 -8.24 16.83
C ALA A 234 -27.20 -6.99 17.50
N ALA A 235 -26.37 -6.10 18.01
CA ALA A 235 -26.80 -4.86 18.62
C ALA A 235 -27.46 -3.85 17.64
N LEU A 236 -27.25 -4.05 16.33
CA LEU A 236 -27.85 -3.21 15.27
C LEU A 236 -29.14 -3.80 14.71
N TRP A 237 -29.47 -5.07 14.95
CA TRP A 237 -30.62 -5.72 14.30
C TRP A 237 -31.97 -5.07 14.61
N SER A 238 -32.07 -4.35 15.73
CA SER A 238 -33.27 -3.55 16.10
C SER A 238 -33.12 -2.06 15.77
N ASP A 239 -31.97 -1.63 15.22
CA ASP A 239 -31.74 -0.23 14.87
C ASP A 239 -32.44 0.11 13.54
N PRO A 240 -33.39 1.06 13.50
CA PRO A 240 -34.11 1.40 12.26
C PRO A 240 -33.20 1.99 11.17
N ARG A 241 -32.00 2.44 11.52
CA ARG A 241 -31.00 2.93 10.56
C ARG A 241 -30.40 1.78 9.75
N LEU A 242 -30.28 0.58 10.34
CA LEU A 242 -29.79 -0.59 9.63
C LEU A 242 -30.73 -1.00 8.50
N GLU A 243 -32.04 -0.98 8.71
CA GLU A 243 -33.03 -1.34 7.71
C GLU A 243 -33.00 -0.43 6.46
N LYS A 244 -32.59 0.84 6.63
CA LYS A 244 -32.36 1.77 5.51
C LYS A 244 -31.13 1.42 4.68
N ILE A 245 -30.17 0.70 5.27
CA ILE A 245 -28.95 0.27 4.61
C ILE A 245 -29.17 -1.09 3.94
N VAL A 246 -29.64 -2.07 4.71
CA VAL A 246 -29.84 -3.46 4.27
C VAL A 246 -31.28 -3.85 4.60
N LYS A 247 -32.06 -4.12 3.56
CA LYS A 247 -33.43 -4.65 3.75
C LYS A 247 -33.34 -6.07 4.33
N ARG A 248 -34.21 -6.34 5.28
CA ARG A 248 -34.37 -7.67 5.90
C ARG A 248 -34.90 -8.70 4.91
#